data_bdd6de660d9ba4212438bcd0c4dd0091
#
_entry.id   bdd6de660d9ba4212438bcd0c4dd0091
#
_cell.length_a   1.000
_cell.length_b   1.000
_cell.length_c   1.000
_cell.angle_alpha   90.00
_cell.angle_beta   90.00
_cell.angle_gamma   90.00
#
_symmetry.space_group_name_H-M   'P 1'
#
loop_
_entity.id
_entity.type
_entity.pdbx_description
1 polymer ?
#
loop_
_entity_poly.entity_id
_entity_poly.type
_entity_poly.pdbx_seq_one_letter_code
_entity_poly.pdbx_strand_id
1 'polypeptide(L)'
;LVMSASHEARRVTNKPIWVEGVGWNLDTAYWTNRDLSYPVYVEEAARMAYDMAGITEPRKAIRSAEAYGPFGYTERRCLGGLVVCDKGEAPRAAADGVTQRDGDLPVCPSGGLLGVGNPIAAAGLMKVAEIFWQLRGEAGARQVPGKPRRGLAQAWGDLMQVGTVIVMGT
;
A
#
# COMPACT_ATOMS: atom_id res chain seq x y z
N LEU A 1 -1.34 15.55 7.26
CA LEU A 1 -0.76 14.56 8.17
C LEU A 1 0.20 15.22 9.13
N VAL A 2 0.06 14.92 10.41
CA VAL A 2 1.04 15.27 11.45
C VAL A 2 1.51 13.95 12.07
N MET A 3 2.81 13.75 12.15
CA MET A 3 3.43 12.59 12.77
C MET A 3 4.01 12.98 14.12
N SER A 4 3.83 12.16 15.12
CA SER A 4 4.37 12.36 16.46
C SER A 4 4.69 11.03 17.14
N ALA A 5 5.41 11.08 18.25
CA ALA A 5 5.60 9.90 19.09
C ALA A 5 4.26 9.43 19.68
N SER A 6 4.15 8.12 19.97
CA SER A 6 2.88 7.51 20.38
C SER A 6 2.25 8.13 21.63
N HIS A 7 3.07 8.53 22.60
CA HIS A 7 2.58 9.16 23.82
C HIS A 7 1.96 10.54 23.55
N GLU A 8 2.52 11.32 22.60
CA GLU A 8 1.99 12.61 22.20
C GLU A 8 0.73 12.46 21.35
N ALA A 9 0.71 11.50 20.42
CA ALA A 9 -0.47 11.25 19.59
C ALA A 9 -1.72 11.01 20.44
N ARG A 10 -1.59 10.24 21.53
CA ARG A 10 -2.70 9.96 22.45
C ARG A 10 -3.20 11.18 23.23
N ARG A 11 -2.37 12.22 23.37
CA ARG A 11 -2.76 13.47 24.04
C ARG A 11 -3.55 14.41 23.14
N VAL A 12 -3.31 14.34 21.82
CA VAL A 12 -3.89 15.28 20.86
C VAL A 12 -5.05 14.71 20.06
N THR A 13 -5.26 13.39 20.06
CA THR A 13 -6.38 12.75 19.34
C THR A 13 -6.83 11.47 20.02
N ASN A 14 -8.14 11.21 19.95
CA ASN A 14 -8.75 9.94 20.36
C ASN A 14 -8.82 8.90 19.23
N LYS A 15 -8.37 9.26 18.02
CA LYS A 15 -8.32 8.39 16.84
C LYS A 15 -6.95 8.44 16.17
N PRO A 16 -5.88 8.06 16.89
CA PRO A 16 -4.57 7.98 16.26
C PRO A 16 -4.55 6.84 15.24
N ILE A 17 -3.77 7.00 14.18
CA ILE A 17 -3.41 5.93 13.27
C ILE A 17 -1.94 5.63 13.49
N TRP A 18 -1.64 4.37 13.73
CA TRP A 18 -0.29 3.91 14.04
C TRP A 18 0.44 3.49 12.79
N VAL A 19 1.70 3.84 12.68
CA VAL A 19 2.64 3.19 11.76
C VAL A 19 3.10 1.93 12.47
N GLU A 20 2.62 0.78 12.00
CA GLU A 20 2.90 -0.53 12.60
C GLU A 20 4.14 -1.18 11.99
N GLY A 21 4.43 -0.89 10.73
CA GLY A 21 5.61 -1.41 10.06
C GLY A 21 6.03 -0.56 8.87
N VAL A 22 7.32 -0.51 8.66
CA VAL A 22 7.95 0.16 7.51
C VAL A 22 8.99 -0.77 6.93
N GLY A 23 8.97 -0.91 5.61
CA GLY A 23 9.98 -1.66 4.88
C GLY A 23 10.40 -0.92 3.62
N TRP A 24 11.63 -1.11 3.23
CA TRP A 24 12.17 -0.59 1.99
C TRP A 24 13.24 -1.54 1.44
N ASN A 25 13.35 -1.58 0.14
CA ASN A 25 14.37 -2.38 -0.52
C ASN A 25 14.81 -1.74 -1.82
N LEU A 26 16.04 -2.01 -2.22
CA LEU A 26 16.65 -1.53 -3.44
C LEU A 26 17.07 -2.74 -4.28
N ASP A 27 16.58 -2.83 -5.50
CA ASP A 27 17.05 -3.78 -6.50
C ASP A 27 18.34 -3.27 -7.18
N THR A 28 18.95 -4.10 -8.02
CA THR A 28 20.17 -3.71 -8.74
C THR A 28 20.00 -2.40 -9.52
N ALA A 29 21.07 -1.60 -9.57
CA ALA A 29 21.10 -0.37 -10.35
C ALA A 29 20.96 -0.63 -11.86
N TYR A 30 21.45 -1.78 -12.32
CA TYR A 30 21.44 -2.11 -13.75
C TYR A 30 20.07 -2.63 -14.18
N TRP A 31 19.39 -1.87 -15.01
CA TRP A 31 18.07 -2.20 -15.54
C TRP A 31 17.98 -3.59 -16.18
N THR A 32 18.99 -3.95 -16.95
CA THR A 32 19.06 -5.24 -17.65
C THR A 32 19.20 -6.45 -16.74
N ASN A 33 19.56 -6.23 -15.49
CA ASN A 33 19.73 -7.31 -14.50
C ASN A 33 18.49 -7.51 -13.64
N ARG A 34 17.43 -6.71 -13.84
CA ARG A 34 16.19 -6.79 -13.05
C ARG A 34 15.17 -7.72 -13.70
N ASP A 35 14.46 -8.46 -12.90
CA ASP A 35 13.22 -9.12 -13.34
C ASP A 35 12.09 -8.09 -13.41
N LEU A 36 11.84 -7.56 -14.61
CA LEU A 36 10.78 -6.60 -14.84
C LEU A 36 9.38 -7.23 -14.79
N SER A 37 9.27 -8.56 -14.79
CA SER A 37 8.00 -9.27 -14.64
C SER A 37 7.54 -9.34 -13.20
N TYR A 38 8.47 -9.32 -12.24
CA TYR A 38 8.16 -9.43 -10.81
C TYR A 38 8.89 -8.39 -9.96
N PRO A 39 8.20 -7.70 -9.02
CA PRO A 39 8.79 -6.63 -8.25
C PRO A 39 9.44 -7.13 -6.96
N VAL A 40 10.59 -7.78 -7.05
CA VAL A 40 11.33 -8.31 -5.89
C VAL A 40 11.56 -7.22 -4.84
N TYR A 41 11.90 -6.00 -5.27
CA TYR A 41 12.09 -4.85 -4.40
C TYR A 41 10.85 -4.47 -3.57
N VAL A 42 9.65 -4.71 -4.12
CA VAL A 42 8.39 -4.50 -3.39
C VAL A 42 8.14 -5.65 -2.42
N GLU A 43 8.43 -6.89 -2.81
CA GLU A 43 8.25 -8.06 -1.96
C GLU A 43 9.13 -7.99 -0.71
N GLU A 44 10.41 -7.68 -0.87
CA GLU A 44 11.33 -7.56 0.26
C GLU A 44 10.95 -6.39 1.18
N ALA A 45 10.55 -5.25 0.62
CA ALA A 45 10.03 -4.14 1.41
C ALA A 45 8.74 -4.52 2.16
N ALA A 46 7.84 -5.27 1.53
CA ALA A 46 6.61 -5.74 2.16
C ALA A 46 6.90 -6.72 3.31
N ARG A 47 7.79 -7.70 3.10
CA ARG A 47 8.20 -8.65 4.15
C ARG A 47 8.76 -7.93 5.37
N MET A 48 9.69 -6.98 5.15
CA MET A 48 10.25 -6.17 6.25
C MET A 48 9.15 -5.41 7.01
N ALA A 49 8.19 -4.78 6.31
CA ALA A 49 7.10 -4.06 6.94
C ALA A 49 6.16 -5.00 7.72
N TYR A 50 5.87 -6.19 7.19
CA TYR A 50 5.03 -7.18 7.85
C TYR A 50 5.70 -7.78 9.09
N ASP A 51 6.98 -8.10 9.02
CA ASP A 51 7.76 -8.60 10.16
C ASP A 51 7.74 -7.59 11.31
N MET A 52 7.96 -6.30 11.00
CA MET A 52 7.89 -5.22 11.99
C MET A 52 6.47 -5.08 12.59
N ALA A 53 5.43 -5.28 11.78
CA ALA A 53 4.03 -5.20 12.22
C ALA A 53 3.50 -6.50 12.85
N GLY A 54 4.30 -7.57 12.92
CA GLY A 54 3.88 -8.88 13.41
C GLY A 54 2.81 -9.56 12.54
N ILE A 55 2.81 -9.31 11.23
CA ILE A 55 1.84 -9.85 10.27
C ILE A 55 2.40 -11.09 9.60
N THR A 56 1.80 -12.24 9.85
CA THR A 56 2.16 -13.52 9.22
C THR A 56 1.26 -13.89 8.05
N GLU A 57 0.04 -13.32 7.98
CA GLU A 57 -0.94 -13.58 6.94
C GLU A 57 -1.42 -12.24 6.31
N PRO A 58 -0.63 -11.63 5.40
CA PRO A 58 -0.95 -10.31 4.85
C PRO A 58 -2.34 -10.21 4.19
N ARG A 59 -2.77 -11.25 3.47
CA ARG A 59 -4.09 -11.31 2.82
C ARG A 59 -5.25 -11.18 3.79
N LYS A 60 -5.10 -11.69 5.01
CA LYS A 60 -6.13 -11.60 6.05
C LYS A 60 -6.03 -10.30 6.84
N ALA A 61 -4.81 -9.80 7.00
CA ALA A 61 -4.54 -8.63 7.85
C ALA A 61 -4.82 -7.30 7.15
N ILE A 62 -4.47 -7.20 5.86
CA ILE A 62 -4.60 -5.96 5.08
C ILE A 62 -6.01 -5.88 4.47
N ARG A 63 -6.69 -4.77 4.71
CA ARG A 63 -8.07 -4.54 4.27
C ARG A 63 -8.24 -3.29 3.42
N SER A 64 -7.16 -2.61 3.09
CA SER A 64 -7.11 -1.57 2.08
C SER A 64 -5.65 -1.36 1.66
N ALA A 65 -5.40 -1.17 0.39
CA ALA A 65 -4.06 -0.97 -0.14
C ALA A 65 -4.02 0.20 -1.11
N GLU A 66 -3.02 1.04 -0.99
CA GLU A 66 -2.67 2.07 -1.97
C GLU A 66 -1.34 1.69 -2.63
N ALA A 67 -1.42 1.05 -3.79
CA ALA A 67 -0.27 0.65 -4.58
C ALA A 67 0.17 1.76 -5.55
N TYR A 68 1.46 1.84 -5.83
CA TYR A 68 2.00 2.80 -6.79
C TYR A 68 1.89 2.24 -8.21
N GLY A 69 0.86 2.64 -8.92
CA GLY A 69 0.54 2.19 -10.27
C GLY A 69 0.43 3.34 -11.28
N PRO A 70 1.55 3.93 -11.77
CA PRO A 70 1.50 4.99 -12.78
C PRO A 70 1.21 4.47 -14.18
N PHE A 71 1.29 3.18 -14.40
CA PHE A 71 1.01 2.51 -15.68
C PHE A 71 0.01 1.39 -15.47
N GLY A 72 -0.81 1.07 -16.48
CA GLY A 72 -1.94 0.15 -16.35
C GLY A 72 -1.63 -1.27 -15.83
N TYR A 73 -0.39 -1.75 -15.91
CA TYR A 73 0.01 -3.06 -15.42
C TYR A 73 0.71 -3.02 -14.04
N THR A 74 1.28 -1.88 -13.65
CA THR A 74 2.18 -1.79 -12.49
C THR A 74 1.48 -2.02 -11.17
N GLU A 75 0.24 -1.56 -11.03
CA GLU A 75 -0.58 -1.81 -9.83
C GLU A 75 -0.74 -3.31 -9.60
N ARG A 76 -1.21 -4.05 -10.63
CA ARG A 76 -1.43 -5.50 -10.54
C ARG A 76 -0.13 -6.26 -10.25
N ARG A 77 0.96 -5.84 -10.87
CA ARG A 77 2.29 -6.40 -10.60
C ARG A 77 2.69 -6.19 -9.13
N CYS A 78 2.46 -5.00 -8.58
CA CYS A 78 2.77 -4.70 -7.18
C CYS A 78 1.95 -5.53 -6.18
N LEU A 79 0.70 -5.91 -6.49
CA LEU A 79 -0.12 -6.72 -5.58
C LEU A 79 0.50 -8.09 -5.29
N GLY A 80 1.14 -8.71 -6.28
CA GLY A 80 1.92 -9.94 -6.08
C GLY A 80 3.13 -9.71 -5.18
N GLY A 81 3.88 -8.63 -5.40
CA GLY A 81 5.02 -8.25 -4.56
C GLY A 81 4.60 -7.84 -3.14
N LEU A 82 3.43 -7.25 -2.96
CA LEU A 82 2.88 -6.95 -1.64
C LEU A 82 2.38 -8.20 -0.88
N VAL A 83 2.45 -9.39 -1.50
CA VAL A 83 2.04 -10.67 -0.90
C VAL A 83 0.56 -10.66 -0.46
N VAL A 84 -0.24 -9.77 -1.01
CA VAL A 84 -1.69 -9.71 -0.78
C VAL A 84 -2.49 -10.49 -1.84
N CYS A 85 -1.83 -10.86 -2.94
CA CYS A 85 -2.29 -11.83 -3.94
C CYS A 85 -1.17 -12.82 -4.22
N ASP A 86 -1.50 -14.02 -4.74
CA ASP A 86 -0.48 -14.94 -5.25
C ASP A 86 0.20 -14.35 -6.49
N LYS A 87 1.43 -14.77 -6.72
CA LYS A 87 2.19 -14.37 -7.91
C LYS A 87 1.39 -14.70 -9.17
N GLY A 88 1.08 -13.68 -9.98
CA GLY A 88 0.32 -13.82 -11.22
C GLY A 88 -1.21 -13.82 -11.08
N GLU A 89 -1.76 -13.89 -9.87
CA GLU A 89 -3.22 -13.93 -9.66
C GLU A 89 -3.89 -12.55 -9.59
N ALA A 90 -3.14 -11.47 -9.46
CA ALA A 90 -3.70 -10.13 -9.35
C ALA A 90 -4.62 -9.72 -10.51
N PRO A 91 -4.36 -10.08 -11.80
CA PRO A 91 -5.29 -9.79 -12.88
C PRO A 91 -6.64 -10.49 -12.69
N ARG A 92 -6.63 -11.73 -12.23
CA ARG A 92 -7.85 -12.50 -11.96
C ARG A 92 -8.61 -11.90 -10.76
N ALA A 93 -7.93 -11.63 -9.67
CA ALA A 93 -8.54 -10.98 -8.51
C ALA A 93 -9.21 -9.64 -8.89
N ALA A 94 -8.60 -8.87 -9.79
CA ALA A 94 -9.20 -7.65 -10.31
C ALA A 94 -10.46 -7.93 -11.16
N ALA A 95 -10.42 -8.96 -12.04
CA ALA A 95 -11.56 -9.36 -12.88
C ALA A 95 -12.73 -9.88 -12.03
N ASP A 96 -12.42 -10.61 -10.96
CA ASP A 96 -13.40 -11.17 -10.02
C ASP A 96 -13.93 -10.10 -9.02
N GLY A 97 -13.50 -8.84 -9.13
CA GLY A 97 -13.97 -7.74 -8.28
C GLY A 97 -13.33 -7.65 -6.88
N VAL A 98 -12.38 -8.54 -6.56
CA VAL A 98 -11.72 -8.59 -5.24
C VAL A 98 -11.05 -7.26 -4.88
N THR A 99 -10.50 -6.56 -5.87
CA THR A 99 -9.78 -5.29 -5.69
C THR A 99 -10.66 -4.05 -5.82
N GLN A 100 -11.95 -4.20 -6.08
CA GLN A 100 -12.89 -3.09 -6.12
C GLN A 100 -13.08 -2.49 -4.72
N ARG A 101 -13.62 -1.26 -4.65
CA ARG A 101 -13.82 -0.54 -3.39
C ARG A 101 -14.63 -1.32 -2.35
N ASP A 102 -15.56 -2.14 -2.78
CA ASP A 102 -16.43 -3.00 -1.97
C ASP A 102 -16.02 -4.49 -1.99
N GLY A 103 -14.88 -4.79 -2.60
CA GLY A 103 -14.29 -6.13 -2.61
C GLY A 103 -13.57 -6.47 -1.30
N ASP A 104 -13.03 -7.69 -1.25
CA ASP A 104 -12.33 -8.20 -0.06
C ASP A 104 -11.01 -7.48 0.22
N LEU A 105 -10.35 -6.98 -0.82
CA LEU A 105 -9.11 -6.20 -0.75
C LEU A 105 -9.23 -4.95 -1.63
N PRO A 106 -9.87 -3.88 -1.17
CA PRO A 106 -9.91 -2.62 -1.90
C PRO A 106 -8.51 -2.07 -2.21
N VAL A 107 -8.23 -1.91 -3.49
CA VAL A 107 -6.94 -1.39 -3.98
C VAL A 107 -7.15 -0.03 -4.62
N CYS A 108 -6.31 0.92 -4.24
CA CYS A 108 -6.35 2.30 -4.74
C CYS A 108 -7.75 2.93 -4.67
N PRO A 109 -8.43 2.91 -3.51
CA PRO A 109 -9.74 3.54 -3.39
C PRO A 109 -9.70 5.05 -3.67
N SER A 110 -8.52 5.67 -3.62
CA SER A 110 -8.29 7.06 -4.05
C SER A 110 -8.58 7.30 -5.54
N GLY A 111 -8.59 6.26 -6.36
CA GLY A 111 -8.54 6.29 -7.82
C GLY A 111 -7.15 6.01 -8.37
N GLY A 112 -6.15 5.85 -7.48
CA GLY A 112 -4.76 5.59 -7.85
C GLY A 112 -4.14 6.71 -8.69
N LEU A 113 -2.92 6.50 -9.15
CA LEU A 113 -2.20 7.50 -9.95
C LEU A 113 -2.81 7.70 -11.35
N LEU A 114 -3.54 6.69 -11.85
CA LEU A 114 -4.24 6.80 -13.14
C LEU A 114 -5.49 7.66 -13.03
N GLY A 115 -6.15 7.68 -11.87
CA GLY A 115 -7.38 8.45 -11.65
C GLY A 115 -7.11 9.88 -11.17
N VAL A 116 -6.19 10.07 -10.24
CA VAL A 116 -5.95 11.38 -9.61
C VAL A 116 -4.72 12.13 -10.13
N GLY A 117 -3.90 11.47 -10.96
CA GLY A 117 -2.61 12.01 -11.44
C GLY A 117 -1.42 11.58 -10.60
N ASN A 118 -0.23 11.72 -11.19
CA ASN A 118 1.02 11.31 -10.57
C ASN A 118 1.90 12.52 -10.22
N PRO A 119 1.88 12.99 -8.97
CA PRO A 119 2.75 14.10 -8.53
C PRO A 119 4.18 13.64 -8.24
N ILE A 120 4.61 12.52 -8.77
CA ILE A 120 5.95 11.92 -8.69
C ILE A 120 6.49 11.90 -7.24
N ALA A 121 7.19 12.95 -6.80
CA ALA A 121 7.82 13.02 -5.49
C ALA A 121 6.81 13.00 -4.33
N ALA A 122 5.60 13.51 -4.51
CA ALA A 122 4.57 13.53 -3.48
C ALA A 122 3.64 12.31 -3.52
N ALA A 123 3.74 11.44 -4.53
CA ALA A 123 2.82 10.33 -4.73
C ALA A 123 2.82 9.33 -3.56
N GLY A 124 3.98 9.02 -2.99
CA GLY A 124 4.08 8.16 -1.81
C GLY A 124 3.33 8.73 -0.61
N LEU A 125 3.46 10.03 -0.36
CA LEU A 125 2.75 10.70 0.73
C LEU A 125 1.24 10.75 0.50
N MET A 126 0.79 10.89 -0.75
CA MET A 126 -0.64 10.78 -1.09
C MET A 126 -1.21 9.41 -0.73
N LYS A 127 -0.46 8.33 -0.99
CA LYS A 127 -0.84 6.97 -0.62
C LYS A 127 -1.00 6.82 0.90
N VAL A 128 -0.04 7.33 1.64
CA VAL A 128 -0.11 7.36 3.11
C VAL A 128 -1.32 8.17 3.60
N ALA A 129 -1.59 9.33 2.99
CA ALA A 129 -2.73 10.16 3.35
C ALA A 129 -4.07 9.45 3.10
N GLU A 130 -4.23 8.77 1.97
CA GLU A 130 -5.45 8.03 1.67
C GLU A 130 -5.68 6.91 2.68
N ILE A 131 -4.68 6.07 2.95
CA ILE A 131 -4.81 5.00 3.96
C ILE A 131 -5.14 5.60 5.35
N PHE A 132 -4.53 6.71 5.71
CA PHE A 132 -4.84 7.42 6.95
C PHE A 132 -6.34 7.80 7.03
N TRP A 133 -6.91 8.39 5.97
CA TRP A 133 -8.33 8.75 5.94
C TRP A 133 -9.23 7.51 5.95
N GLN A 134 -8.86 6.47 5.21
CA GLN A 134 -9.62 5.20 5.19
C GLN A 134 -9.71 4.58 6.58
N LEU A 135 -8.60 4.51 7.31
CA LEU A 135 -8.55 3.95 8.67
C LEU A 135 -9.33 4.80 9.69
N ARG A 136 -9.37 6.12 9.49
CA ARG A 136 -10.16 7.01 10.34
C ARG A 136 -11.65 7.02 10.03
N GLY A 137 -12.06 6.48 8.89
CA GLY A 137 -13.42 6.59 8.38
C GLY A 137 -13.75 7.99 7.84
N GLU A 138 -12.74 8.71 7.36
CA GLU A 138 -12.81 10.11 6.92
C GLU A 138 -12.54 10.28 5.41
N ALA A 139 -12.55 9.20 4.63
CA ALA A 139 -12.27 9.24 3.19
C ALA A 139 -13.47 9.74 2.33
N GLY A 140 -14.59 10.10 2.96
CA GLY A 140 -15.77 10.63 2.27
C GLY A 140 -16.36 9.62 1.27
N ALA A 141 -16.63 10.05 0.05
CA ALA A 141 -17.21 9.18 -0.99
C ALA A 141 -16.30 8.00 -1.41
N ARG A 142 -15.00 8.08 -1.11
CA ARG A 142 -14.04 7.01 -1.39
C ARG A 142 -13.93 5.97 -0.28
N GLN A 143 -14.62 6.19 0.84
CA GLN A 143 -14.54 5.30 1.99
C GLN A 143 -14.85 3.85 1.60
N VAL A 144 -13.93 2.94 1.92
CA VAL A 144 -14.17 1.49 1.77
C VAL A 144 -15.16 1.02 2.85
N PRO A 145 -16.07 0.09 2.51
CA PRO A 145 -17.01 -0.47 3.48
C PRO A 145 -16.29 -1.17 4.65
N GLY A 146 -17.00 -1.35 5.76
CA GLY A 146 -16.53 -2.16 6.89
C GLY A 146 -15.45 -1.54 7.77
N LYS A 147 -15.02 -0.30 7.50
CA LYS A 147 -13.96 0.41 8.25
C LYS A 147 -12.71 -0.44 8.44
N PRO A 148 -11.78 -0.44 7.51
CA PRO A 148 -10.56 -1.23 7.58
C PRO A 148 -9.79 -0.90 8.87
N ARG A 149 -9.30 -1.93 9.55
CA ARG A 149 -8.46 -1.76 10.75
C ARG A 149 -6.99 -1.64 10.42
N ARG A 150 -6.60 -2.15 9.24
CA ARG A 150 -5.22 -2.17 8.78
C ARG A 150 -5.17 -1.92 7.29
N GLY A 151 -4.29 -1.08 6.88
CA GLY A 151 -4.05 -0.78 5.48
C GLY A 151 -2.57 -0.58 5.19
N LEU A 152 -2.21 -0.60 3.92
CA LEU A 152 -0.85 -0.34 3.49
C LEU A 152 -0.78 0.71 2.40
N ALA A 153 0.32 1.46 2.43
CA ALA A 153 0.73 2.36 1.36
C ALA A 153 2.06 1.87 0.77
N GLN A 154 2.13 1.80 -0.56
CA GLN A 154 3.33 1.40 -1.28
C GLN A 154 3.71 2.46 -2.28
N ALA A 155 5.00 2.75 -2.36
CA ALA A 155 5.58 3.58 -3.40
C ALA A 155 6.87 2.95 -3.94
N TRP A 156 7.31 3.40 -5.10
CA TRP A 156 8.59 3.05 -5.66
C TRP A 156 9.28 4.27 -6.30
N GLY A 157 10.58 4.21 -6.45
CA GLY A 157 11.41 5.21 -7.08
C GLY A 157 12.33 4.61 -8.13
N ASP A 158 13.03 5.49 -8.82
CA ASP A 158 14.10 5.16 -9.80
C ASP A 158 13.66 4.11 -10.81
N LEU A 159 12.52 4.34 -11.46
CA LEU A 159 11.97 3.44 -12.47
C LEU A 159 11.88 1.97 -11.98
N MET A 160 11.14 1.76 -10.86
CA MET A 160 10.90 0.44 -10.29
C MET A 160 12.17 -0.22 -9.71
N GLN A 161 13.05 0.56 -9.10
CA GLN A 161 14.25 0.07 -8.43
C GLN A 161 14.10 0.03 -6.90
N VAL A 162 13.56 1.11 -6.33
CA VAL A 162 13.34 1.24 -4.89
C VAL A 162 11.89 0.94 -4.57
N GLY A 163 11.65 0.09 -3.59
CA GLY A 163 10.32 -0.13 -3.02
C GLY A 163 10.25 0.36 -1.58
N THR A 164 9.12 0.98 -1.23
CA THR A 164 8.80 1.33 0.16
C THR A 164 7.39 0.87 0.47
N VAL A 165 7.20 0.23 1.62
CA VAL A 165 5.91 -0.21 2.13
C VAL A 165 5.72 0.28 3.55
N ILE A 166 4.57 0.88 3.82
CA ILE A 166 4.19 1.34 5.16
C ILE A 166 2.87 0.65 5.52
N VAL A 167 2.87 -0.08 6.61
CA VAL A 167 1.67 -0.68 7.22
C VAL A 167 1.16 0.25 8.30
N MET A 168 -0.13 0.57 8.25
CA MET A 168 -0.79 1.43 9.22
C MET A 168 -2.02 0.73 9.80
N GLY A 169 -2.33 1.02 11.09
CA GLY A 169 -3.46 0.44 11.81
C GLY A 169 -4.10 1.38 12.82
N THR A 170 -5.27 0.97 13.33
CA THR A 170 -6.06 1.70 14.35
C THR A 170 -5.78 1.21 15.77
#